data_de7eac531b0f3de086e9e06b8187d565
#
_entry.id   de7eac531b0f3de086e9e06b8187d565
#
_cell.length_a   1.000
_cell.length_b   1.000
_cell.length_c   1.000
_cell.angle_alpha   90.00
_cell.angle_beta   90.00
_cell.angle_gamma   90.00
#
_symmetry.space_group_name_H-M   'P 1'
#
loop_
_entity.id
_entity.type
_entity.pdbx_description
1 polymer ?
#
loop_
_entity_poly.entity_id
_entity_poly.type
_entity_poly.pdbx_seq_one_letter_code
_entity_poly.pdbx_strand_id
1 'polypeptide(L)'
;AVLTLTKAYAKELAPHGIRVNAVSPGLIGGTPFHNTFTSPEAFAAAVKTIPLGRAGEPDDVASVIAFLAGDQAGFLAGETIEINGGMYMR
;
A
#
# COMPACT_ATOMS: atom_id res chain seq x y z
N ALA A 1 10.14 -9.20 5.04
CA ALA A 1 10.71 -8.54 6.22
C ALA A 1 9.76 -7.49 6.80
N VAL A 2 9.19 -6.61 5.96
CA VAL A 2 8.26 -5.57 6.44
C VAL A 2 7.02 -6.19 7.08
N LEU A 3 6.47 -7.25 6.48
CA LEU A 3 5.29 -7.94 7.02
C LEU A 3 5.56 -8.50 8.42
N THR A 4 6.72 -9.11 8.61
CA THR A 4 7.11 -9.70 9.88
C THR A 4 7.32 -8.62 10.94
N LEU A 5 8.00 -7.53 10.58
CA LEU A 5 8.23 -6.40 11.48
C LEU A 5 6.91 -5.75 11.88
N THR A 6 5.99 -5.57 10.94
CA THR A 6 4.69 -4.97 11.22
C THR A 6 3.94 -5.79 12.28
N LYS A 7 3.92 -7.10 12.13
CA LYS A 7 3.27 -7.99 13.09
C LYS A 7 3.93 -7.96 14.45
N ALA A 8 5.27 -7.98 14.47
CA ALA A 8 6.03 -7.96 15.71
C ALA A 8 5.79 -6.66 16.48
N TYR A 9 5.89 -5.51 15.82
CA TYR A 9 5.64 -4.22 16.47
C TYR A 9 4.18 -4.07 16.89
N ALA A 10 3.25 -4.58 16.09
CA ALA A 10 1.83 -4.51 16.43
C ALA A 10 1.57 -5.21 17.76
N LYS A 11 2.14 -6.39 17.95
CA LYS A 11 2.01 -7.14 19.23
C LYS A 11 2.72 -6.44 20.38
N GLU A 12 3.92 -5.93 20.13
CA GLU A 12 4.72 -5.29 21.17
C GLU A 12 4.08 -4.00 21.66
N LEU A 13 3.53 -3.20 20.76
CA LEU A 13 3.04 -1.87 21.08
C LEU A 13 1.55 -1.82 21.41
N ALA A 14 0.80 -2.89 21.12
CA ALA A 14 -0.63 -2.94 21.42
C ALA A 14 -0.96 -2.66 22.91
N PRO A 15 -0.20 -3.19 23.90
CA PRO A 15 -0.48 -2.88 25.29
C PRO A 15 -0.36 -1.40 25.63
N HIS A 16 0.35 -0.62 24.81
CA HIS A 16 0.53 0.81 25.00
C HIS A 16 -0.52 1.64 24.26
N GLY A 17 -1.52 0.99 23.65
CA GLY A 17 -2.54 1.68 22.89
C GLY A 17 -2.08 2.16 21.52
N ILE A 18 -1.00 1.57 21.00
CA ILE A 18 -0.42 1.95 19.70
C ILE A 18 -0.76 0.88 18.68
N ARG A 19 -1.35 1.28 17.56
CA ARG A 19 -1.62 0.39 16.44
C ARG A 19 -0.53 0.53 15.39
N VAL A 20 -0.10 -0.58 14.82
CA VAL A 20 0.92 -0.62 13.77
C VAL A 20 0.36 -1.40 12.60
N ASN A 21 0.29 -0.76 11.46
CA ASN A 21 -0.16 -1.34 10.20
C ASN A 21 0.79 -0.90 9.08
N ALA A 22 0.71 -1.55 7.95
CA ALA A 22 1.55 -1.24 6.80
C ALA A 22 0.70 -1.17 5.53
N VAL A 23 1.22 -0.47 4.53
CA VAL A 23 0.64 -0.48 3.18
C VAL A 23 1.67 -1.02 2.20
N SER A 24 1.20 -1.72 1.19
CA SER A 24 2.05 -2.27 0.13
C SER A 24 1.51 -1.76 -1.21
N PRO A 25 2.02 -0.61 -1.70
CA PRO A 25 1.57 -0.08 -2.98
C PRO A 25 2.07 -0.94 -4.14
N GLY A 26 1.23 -1.06 -5.18
CA GLY A 26 1.63 -1.66 -6.43
C GLY A 26 2.19 -0.62 -7.40
N LEU A 27 1.72 -0.65 -8.64
CA LEU A 27 2.16 0.30 -9.65
C LEU A 27 1.45 1.64 -9.46
N ILE A 28 2.20 2.65 -9.02
CA ILE A 28 1.69 4.00 -8.76
C ILE A 28 2.36 4.95 -9.75
N GLY A 29 1.54 5.61 -10.56
CA GLY A 29 1.99 6.62 -11.51
C GLY A 29 2.10 8.00 -10.87
N GLY A 30 2.49 8.97 -11.69
CA GLY A 30 2.53 10.38 -11.28
C GLY A 30 3.66 10.75 -10.34
N THR A 31 4.65 9.88 -10.15
CA THR A 31 5.81 10.16 -9.33
C THR A 31 7.06 10.33 -10.20
N PRO A 32 8.00 11.21 -9.81
CA PRO A 32 9.26 11.35 -10.55
C PRO A 32 10.06 10.07 -10.65
N PHE A 33 9.95 9.19 -9.66
CA PHE A 33 10.66 7.93 -9.64
C PHE A 33 10.31 7.07 -10.86
N HIS A 34 9.03 6.87 -11.14
CA HIS A 34 8.60 6.09 -12.30
C HIS A 34 8.96 6.76 -13.62
N ASN A 35 8.86 8.08 -13.69
CA ASN A 35 9.22 8.83 -14.88
C ASN A 35 10.72 8.70 -15.20
N THR A 36 11.56 8.50 -14.18
CA THR A 36 13.00 8.42 -14.34
C THR A 36 13.46 7.00 -14.71
N PHE A 37 12.87 5.97 -14.11
CA PHE A 37 13.39 4.60 -14.17
C PHE A 37 12.55 3.64 -15.01
N THR A 38 11.37 4.04 -15.45
CA THR A 38 10.46 3.19 -16.22
C THR A 38 10.10 3.86 -17.54
N SER A 39 10.34 3.16 -18.66
CA SER A 39 9.95 3.70 -19.96
C SER A 39 8.42 3.77 -20.08
N PRO A 40 7.89 4.69 -20.91
CA PRO A 40 6.45 4.76 -21.15
C PRO A 40 5.86 3.44 -21.66
N GLU A 41 6.60 2.72 -22.50
CA GLU A 41 6.15 1.42 -23.03
C GLU A 41 6.06 0.36 -21.95
N ALA A 42 7.08 0.29 -21.09
CA ALA A 42 7.10 -0.66 -19.97
C ALA A 42 6.00 -0.35 -18.97
N PHE A 43 5.76 0.94 -18.69
CA PHE A 43 4.69 1.36 -17.80
C PHE A 43 3.32 0.98 -18.39
N ALA A 44 3.09 1.26 -19.65
CA ALA A 44 1.83 0.92 -20.32
C ALA A 44 1.59 -0.60 -20.33
N ALA A 45 2.65 -1.38 -20.56
CA ALA A 45 2.55 -2.84 -20.53
C ALA A 45 2.18 -3.34 -19.12
N ALA A 46 2.78 -2.76 -18.09
CA ALA A 46 2.48 -3.12 -16.70
C ALA A 46 1.04 -2.79 -16.33
N VAL A 47 0.51 -1.64 -16.78
CA VAL A 47 -0.89 -1.24 -16.53
C VAL A 47 -1.86 -2.29 -17.05
N LYS A 48 -1.55 -2.92 -18.19
CA LYS A 48 -2.42 -3.95 -18.77
C LYS A 48 -2.56 -5.18 -17.88
N THR A 49 -1.63 -5.41 -16.95
CA THR A 49 -1.71 -6.55 -16.03
C THR A 49 -2.56 -6.26 -14.80
N ILE A 50 -3.03 -5.03 -14.63
CA ILE A 50 -3.79 -4.62 -13.46
C ILE A 50 -5.29 -4.84 -13.74
N PRO A 51 -5.98 -5.69 -12.96
CA PRO A 51 -7.39 -5.96 -13.19
C PRO A 51 -8.29 -4.73 -13.23
N LEU A 52 -8.01 -3.70 -12.39
CA LEU A 52 -8.81 -2.46 -12.42
C LEU A 52 -8.50 -1.58 -13.62
N GLY A 53 -7.47 -1.92 -14.43
CA GLY A 53 -7.24 -1.29 -15.72
C GLY A 53 -6.51 0.05 -15.69
N ARG A 54 -5.95 0.43 -14.55
CA ARG A 54 -5.17 1.67 -14.43
C ARG A 54 -4.08 1.54 -13.39
N ALA A 55 -3.03 2.34 -13.50
CA ALA A 55 -2.09 2.54 -12.42
C ALA A 55 -2.78 3.27 -11.28
N GLY A 56 -2.31 3.06 -10.06
CA GLY A 56 -2.75 3.85 -8.93
C GLY A 56 -2.18 5.27 -9.00
N GLU A 57 -2.76 6.16 -8.24
CA GLU A 57 -2.28 7.52 -8.05
C GLU A 57 -1.82 7.69 -6.60
N PRO A 58 -0.98 8.70 -6.31
CA PRO A 58 -0.56 8.95 -4.92
C PRO A 58 -1.73 9.04 -3.95
N ASP A 59 -2.86 9.62 -4.36
CA ASP A 59 -4.05 9.72 -3.50
C ASP A 59 -4.65 8.36 -3.16
N ASP A 60 -4.50 7.36 -4.04
CA ASP A 60 -4.96 6.00 -3.74
C ASP A 60 -4.22 5.41 -2.53
N VAL A 61 -2.97 5.76 -2.36
CA VAL A 61 -2.16 5.34 -1.21
C VAL A 61 -2.45 6.23 0.00
N ALA A 62 -2.46 7.54 -0.20
CA ALA A 62 -2.65 8.51 0.88
C ALA A 62 -3.99 8.31 1.60
N SER A 63 -5.07 8.02 0.86
CA SER A 63 -6.38 7.81 1.47
C SER A 63 -6.41 6.58 2.37
N VAL A 64 -5.70 5.51 2.00
CA VAL A 64 -5.58 4.31 2.85
C VAL A 64 -4.80 4.61 4.11
N ILE A 65 -3.68 5.34 3.99
CA ILE A 65 -2.88 5.73 5.14
C ILE A 65 -3.71 6.58 6.11
N ALA A 66 -4.45 7.55 5.59
CA ALA A 66 -5.32 8.39 6.40
C ALA A 66 -6.39 7.57 7.13
N PHE A 67 -7.00 6.60 6.45
CA PHE A 67 -7.96 5.70 7.08
C PHE A 67 -7.32 4.90 8.22
N LEU A 68 -6.14 4.31 7.96
CA LEU A 68 -5.44 3.50 8.96
C LEU A 68 -5.02 4.31 10.19
N ALA A 69 -4.71 5.59 10.00
CA ALA A 69 -4.33 6.47 11.10
C ALA A 69 -5.55 6.99 11.90
N GLY A 70 -6.76 6.83 11.37
CA GLY A 70 -7.97 7.38 11.98
C GLY A 70 -8.66 6.42 12.94
N ASP A 71 -9.66 6.95 13.62
CA ASP A 71 -10.42 6.22 14.64
C ASP A 71 -11.24 5.07 14.04
N GLN A 72 -11.62 5.18 12.77
CA GLN A 72 -12.40 4.12 12.12
C GLN A 72 -11.61 2.83 11.93
N ALA A 73 -10.28 2.91 11.96
CA ALA A 73 -9.39 1.74 11.88
C ALA A 73 -8.97 1.23 13.26
N GLY A 74 -9.72 1.56 14.30
CA GLY A 74 -9.34 1.31 15.69
C GLY A 74 -9.14 -0.15 16.07
N PHE A 75 -9.69 -1.07 15.29
CA PHE A 75 -9.55 -2.52 15.57
C PHE A 75 -8.60 -3.22 14.58
N LEU A 76 -7.85 -2.45 13.78
CA LEU A 76 -6.86 -2.99 12.86
C LEU A 76 -5.47 -2.87 13.45
N ALA A 77 -4.77 -4.00 13.56
CA ALA A 77 -3.40 -4.05 14.06
C ALA A 77 -2.65 -5.20 13.40
N GLY A 78 -1.44 -4.93 12.96
CA GLY A 78 -0.60 -5.93 12.31
C GLY A 78 -0.98 -6.26 10.87
N GLU A 79 -1.86 -5.46 10.27
CA GLU A 79 -2.32 -5.66 8.90
C GLU A 79 -1.39 -5.01 7.89
N THR A 80 -1.28 -5.63 6.72
CA THR A 80 -0.66 -5.02 5.55
C THR A 80 -1.72 -4.92 4.47
N ILE A 81 -2.02 -3.70 4.06
CA ILE A 81 -3.04 -3.44 3.04
C ILE A 81 -2.36 -3.34 1.67
N GLU A 82 -2.77 -4.22 0.76
CA GLU A 82 -2.30 -4.20 -0.61
C GLU A 82 -3.08 -3.14 -1.40
N ILE A 83 -2.36 -2.25 -2.08
CA ILE A 83 -2.96 -1.16 -2.87
C ILE A 83 -2.45 -1.30 -4.30
N ASN A 84 -3.01 -2.26 -5.05
CA ASN A 84 -2.44 -2.67 -6.33
C ASN A 84 -3.48 -2.89 -7.44
N GLY A 85 -4.73 -2.50 -7.23
CA GLY A 85 -5.77 -2.66 -8.25
C GLY A 85 -6.09 -4.11 -8.60
N GLY A 86 -5.74 -5.05 -7.74
CA GLY A 86 -5.95 -6.47 -7.96
C GLY A 86 -4.81 -7.19 -8.66
N MET A 87 -3.68 -6.51 -8.90
CA MET A 87 -2.53 -7.14 -9.57
C MET A 87 -2.03 -8.37 -8.81
N TYR A 88 -1.99 -8.31 -7.49
CA TYR A 88 -1.66 -9.43 -6.63
C TYR A 88 -2.78 -9.61 -5.61
N MET A 89 -3.25 -10.83 -5.45
CA MET A 89 -4.26 -11.18 -4.47
C MET A 89 -3.69 -12.22 -3.52
N ARG A 90 -3.76 -11.94 -2.23
CA ARG A 90 -3.20 -12.81 -1.20
C ARG A 90 -4.24 -13.24 -0.19
#